data_1b26563e9fdca746efb760a7e14cc059
#
_entry.id   1b26563e9fdca746efb760a7e14cc059
#
_cell.length_a   1.000
_cell.length_b   1.000
_cell.length_c   1.000
_cell.angle_alpha   90.00
_cell.angle_beta   90.00
_cell.angle_gamma   90.00
#
_symmetry.space_group_name_H-M   'P 1'
#
loop_
_entity.id
_entity.type
_entity.pdbx_description
1 polymer ?
#
loop_
_entity_poly.entity_id
_entity_poly.type
_entity_poly.pdbx_seq_one_letter_code
_entity_poly.pdbx_strand_id
1 'polypeptide(L)'
;DEDQVSLATAAAGISDVLRYTLTCSDADYSTMVPQAMAALTEKGYRVEKFRNAWGGKFYQGVNVHLMSPAGVRVELQFHTPQSFAVKQASHAVYEIRRNPASSAEEVEEATRLSIAYNAAVVVPEGARAIHWPVAA
;
A
#
# COMPACT_ATOMS: atom_id res chain seq x y z
N ASP A 1 -5.01 30.50 -10.01
CA ASP A 1 -4.27 30.91 -8.81
C ASP A 1 -2.85 30.37 -8.86
N GLU A 2 -1.86 31.24 -8.70
CA GLU A 2 -0.45 30.88 -8.77
C GLU A 2 -0.08 29.80 -7.73
N ASP A 3 -0.62 29.88 -6.52
CA ASP A 3 -0.33 28.92 -5.46
C ASP A 3 -0.87 27.53 -5.82
N GLN A 4 -2.05 27.46 -6.40
CA GLN A 4 -2.61 26.17 -6.83
C GLN A 4 -1.85 25.57 -8.00
N VAL A 5 -1.44 26.39 -8.97
CA VAL A 5 -0.63 25.95 -10.11
C VAL A 5 0.72 25.46 -9.63
N SER A 6 1.36 26.18 -8.70
CA SER A 6 2.65 25.78 -8.14
C SER A 6 2.54 24.47 -7.36
N LEU A 7 1.48 24.31 -6.55
CA LEU A 7 1.27 23.08 -5.80
C LEU A 7 1.01 21.89 -6.74
N ALA A 8 0.19 22.07 -7.76
CA ALA A 8 -0.10 21.03 -8.74
C ALA A 8 1.16 20.63 -9.51
N THR A 9 2.00 21.61 -9.89
CA THR A 9 3.25 21.36 -10.59
C THR A 9 4.23 20.58 -9.70
N ALA A 10 4.36 20.98 -8.43
CA ALA A 10 5.20 20.28 -7.47
C ALA A 10 4.70 18.85 -7.24
N ALA A 11 3.40 18.69 -7.09
CA ALA A 11 2.78 17.39 -6.89
C ALA A 11 3.01 16.47 -8.08
N ALA A 12 2.88 16.95 -9.31
CA ALA A 12 3.11 16.17 -10.52
C ALA A 12 4.55 15.68 -10.66
N GLY A 13 5.52 16.39 -10.04
CA GLY A 13 6.92 16.00 -10.05
C GLY A 13 7.29 14.99 -8.97
N ILE A 14 6.39 14.67 -8.05
CA ILE A 14 6.63 13.73 -6.94
C ILE A 14 5.94 12.42 -7.23
N SER A 15 6.67 11.29 -7.16
CA SER A 15 6.13 9.97 -7.49
C SER A 15 5.09 9.45 -6.50
N ASP A 16 5.15 9.85 -5.21
CA ASP A 16 4.23 9.43 -4.13
C ASP A 16 3.50 10.62 -3.56
N VAL A 17 2.63 11.20 -4.36
CA VAL A 17 2.04 12.50 -4.03
C VAL A 17 0.97 12.40 -2.97
N LEU A 18 -0.03 11.54 -3.16
CA LEU A 18 -1.11 11.34 -2.22
C LEU A 18 -1.18 9.87 -1.84
N ARG A 19 -1.17 9.61 -0.56
CA ARG A 19 -1.23 8.25 -0.05
C ARG A 19 -2.36 8.12 0.94
N TYR A 20 -3.22 7.12 0.74
CA TYR A 20 -4.36 6.83 1.60
C TYR A 20 -4.33 5.37 2.02
N THR A 21 -4.84 5.10 3.21
CA THR A 21 -5.03 3.73 3.70
C THR A 21 -6.48 3.52 4.03
N LEU A 22 -7.05 2.44 3.51
CA LEU A 22 -8.38 1.98 3.86
C LEU A 22 -8.23 0.68 4.64
N THR A 23 -8.82 0.63 5.83
CA THR A 23 -8.84 -0.59 6.63
C THR A 23 -10.21 -1.24 6.55
N CYS A 24 -10.22 -2.56 6.37
CA CYS A 24 -11.42 -3.39 6.33
C CYS A 24 -11.28 -4.50 7.35
N SER A 25 -12.38 -4.94 7.95
CA SER A 25 -12.33 -6.12 8.82
C SER A 25 -11.90 -7.35 8.02
N ASP A 26 -11.33 -8.34 8.70
CA ASP A 26 -10.92 -9.59 8.05
C ASP A 26 -12.08 -10.24 7.30
N ALA A 27 -13.28 -10.23 7.90
CA ALA A 27 -14.47 -10.84 7.30
C ALA A 27 -14.92 -10.13 6.03
N ASP A 28 -14.75 -8.82 5.94
CA ASP A 28 -15.24 -8.01 4.83
C ASP A 28 -14.19 -7.70 3.78
N TYR A 29 -12.93 -7.98 4.06
CA TYR A 29 -11.80 -7.52 3.23
C TYR A 29 -11.94 -7.91 1.77
N SER A 30 -12.17 -9.20 1.50
CA SER A 30 -12.22 -9.72 0.12
C SER A 30 -13.44 -9.26 -0.66
N THR A 31 -14.48 -8.77 0.03
CA THR A 31 -15.65 -8.16 -0.59
C THR A 31 -15.45 -6.65 -0.78
N MET A 32 -14.92 -5.98 0.23
CA MET A 32 -14.76 -4.52 0.25
C MET A 32 -13.74 -4.03 -0.78
N VAL A 33 -12.63 -4.75 -0.97
CA VAL A 33 -11.59 -4.31 -1.90
C VAL A 33 -12.11 -4.21 -3.34
N PRO A 34 -12.73 -5.27 -3.90
CA PRO A 34 -13.30 -5.16 -5.25
C PRO A 34 -14.40 -4.10 -5.36
N GLN A 35 -15.23 -3.95 -4.32
CA GLN A 35 -16.29 -2.92 -4.32
C GLN A 35 -15.68 -1.52 -4.37
N ALA A 36 -14.63 -1.26 -3.59
CA ALA A 36 -13.94 0.03 -3.60
C ALA A 36 -13.30 0.29 -4.97
N MET A 37 -12.67 -0.72 -5.56
CA MET A 37 -12.06 -0.59 -6.88
C MET A 37 -13.09 -0.30 -7.96
N ALA A 38 -14.24 -0.97 -7.92
CA ALA A 38 -15.32 -0.73 -8.86
C ALA A 38 -15.86 0.70 -8.73
N ALA A 39 -16.05 1.17 -7.50
CA ALA A 39 -16.54 2.53 -7.25
C ALA A 39 -15.56 3.59 -7.76
N LEU A 40 -14.26 3.40 -7.55
CA LEU A 40 -13.23 4.32 -8.03
C LEU A 40 -13.18 4.34 -9.55
N THR A 41 -13.23 3.18 -10.18
CA THR A 41 -13.21 3.07 -11.65
C THR A 41 -14.44 3.74 -12.25
N GLU A 42 -15.62 3.56 -11.63
CA GLU A 42 -16.86 4.21 -12.08
C GLU A 42 -16.77 5.73 -12.00
N LYS A 43 -16.05 6.26 -11.01
CA LYS A 43 -15.83 7.70 -10.84
C LYS A 43 -14.72 8.25 -11.74
N GLY A 44 -14.14 7.45 -12.59
CA GLY A 44 -13.14 7.90 -13.56
C GLY A 44 -11.70 7.75 -13.10
N TYR A 45 -11.44 7.10 -11.98
CA TYR A 45 -10.09 6.78 -11.59
C TYR A 45 -9.54 5.67 -12.48
N ARG A 46 -8.29 5.81 -12.87
CA ARG A 46 -7.62 4.85 -13.73
C ARG A 46 -6.59 4.07 -12.92
N VAL A 47 -6.69 2.74 -12.97
CA VAL A 47 -5.76 1.87 -12.23
C VAL A 47 -4.49 1.70 -13.06
N GLU A 48 -3.38 2.20 -12.54
CA GLU A 48 -2.08 2.10 -13.19
C GLU A 48 -1.29 0.90 -12.71
N LYS A 49 -1.46 0.50 -11.45
CA LYS A 49 -0.79 -0.65 -10.87
C LYS A 49 -1.65 -1.23 -9.75
N PHE A 50 -1.76 -2.53 -9.72
CA PHE A 50 -2.45 -3.25 -8.65
C PHE A 50 -1.52 -4.35 -8.15
N ARG A 51 -1.09 -4.24 -6.90
CA ARG A 51 -0.19 -5.21 -6.31
C ARG A 51 -0.85 -5.87 -5.11
N ASN A 52 -1.07 -7.16 -5.21
CA ASN A 52 -1.54 -7.97 -4.09
C ASN A 52 -0.32 -8.59 -3.40
N ALA A 53 0.00 -8.11 -2.21
CA ALA A 53 1.16 -8.55 -1.44
C ALA A 53 0.78 -9.53 -0.31
N TRP A 54 -0.45 -10.01 -0.25
CA TRP A 54 -0.84 -10.98 0.76
C TRP A 54 -0.01 -12.26 0.65
N GLY A 55 0.49 -12.72 1.78
CA GLY A 55 1.43 -13.84 1.83
C GLY A 55 2.89 -13.43 1.70
N GLY A 56 3.18 -12.15 1.58
CA GLY A 56 4.55 -11.63 1.49
C GLY A 56 5.34 -11.75 2.78
N LYS A 57 6.66 -11.79 2.67
CA LYS A 57 7.56 -11.91 3.83
C LYS A 57 7.71 -10.61 4.60
N PHE A 58 7.72 -9.48 3.90
CA PHE A 58 8.07 -8.18 4.49
C PHE A 58 6.91 -7.21 4.53
N TYR A 59 5.86 -7.50 3.79
CA TYR A 59 4.70 -6.63 3.68
C TYR A 59 3.50 -7.45 3.24
N GLN A 60 2.34 -7.17 3.84
CA GLN A 60 1.07 -7.77 3.44
C GLN A 60 -0.01 -6.71 3.35
N GLY A 61 -0.78 -6.78 2.28
CA GLY A 61 -1.84 -5.86 1.95
C GLY A 61 -2.00 -5.77 0.45
N VAL A 62 -2.88 -4.89 0.00
CA VAL A 62 -3.05 -4.58 -1.42
C VAL A 62 -2.66 -3.12 -1.62
N ASN A 63 -1.76 -2.87 -2.56
CA ASN A 63 -1.31 -1.53 -2.93
C ASN A 63 -1.75 -1.21 -4.34
N VAL A 64 -2.41 -0.07 -4.51
CA VAL A 64 -2.95 0.35 -5.81
C VAL A 64 -2.42 1.72 -6.14
N HIS A 65 -1.94 1.87 -7.37
CA HIS A 65 -1.58 3.19 -7.91
C HIS A 65 -2.66 3.61 -8.90
N LEU A 66 -3.22 4.79 -8.66
CA LEU A 66 -4.34 5.32 -9.40
C LEU A 66 -3.98 6.68 -9.99
N MET A 67 -4.59 6.99 -11.10
CA MET A 67 -4.64 8.35 -11.65
C MET A 67 -6.06 8.87 -11.48
N SER A 68 -6.21 10.00 -10.78
CA SER A 68 -7.53 10.61 -10.61
C SER A 68 -8.03 11.23 -11.92
N PRO A 69 -9.33 11.52 -12.04
CA PRO A 69 -9.84 12.24 -13.22
C PRO A 69 -9.17 13.59 -13.44
N ALA A 70 -8.69 14.20 -12.36
CA ALA A 70 -7.98 15.50 -12.45
C ALA A 70 -6.48 15.34 -12.78
N GLY A 71 -5.99 14.11 -13.00
CA GLY A 71 -4.59 13.88 -13.36
C GLY A 71 -3.64 13.82 -12.17
N VAL A 72 -4.15 13.56 -10.97
CA VAL A 72 -3.33 13.44 -9.75
C VAL A 72 -3.06 11.98 -9.46
N ARG A 73 -1.80 11.65 -9.18
CA ARG A 73 -1.42 10.29 -8.77
C ARG A 73 -1.80 10.03 -7.33
N VAL A 74 -2.42 8.88 -7.11
CA VAL A 74 -2.89 8.45 -5.79
C VAL A 74 -2.38 7.03 -5.52
N GLU A 75 -1.80 6.82 -4.35
CA GLU A 75 -1.49 5.48 -3.86
C GLU A 75 -2.50 5.13 -2.79
N LEU A 76 -3.21 4.02 -2.98
CA LEU A 76 -4.21 3.52 -2.05
C LEU A 76 -3.77 2.16 -1.53
N GLN A 77 -3.74 2.02 -0.21
CA GLN A 77 -3.41 0.76 0.43
C GLN A 77 -4.65 0.21 1.13
N PHE A 78 -4.91 -1.07 0.92
CA PHE A 78 -6.00 -1.78 1.60
C PHE A 78 -5.41 -2.73 2.63
N HIS A 79 -5.77 -2.52 3.88
CA HIS A 79 -5.29 -3.29 5.01
C HIS A 79 -6.44 -3.80 5.87
N THR A 80 -6.14 -4.82 6.69
CA THR A 80 -6.92 -5.11 7.90
C THR A 80 -6.33 -4.29 9.04
N PRO A 81 -7.03 -4.13 10.17
CA PRO A 81 -6.44 -3.48 11.33
C PRO A 81 -5.10 -4.11 11.75
N GLN A 82 -5.00 -5.42 11.69
CA GLN A 82 -3.76 -6.12 12.05
C GLN A 82 -2.64 -5.85 11.05
N SER A 83 -2.89 -5.98 9.75
CA SER A 83 -1.83 -5.76 8.75
C SER A 83 -1.35 -4.31 8.75
N PHE A 84 -2.24 -3.36 9.03
CA PHE A 84 -1.87 -1.96 9.16
C PHE A 84 -1.01 -1.72 10.40
N ALA A 85 -1.38 -2.30 11.54
CA ALA A 85 -0.60 -2.19 12.77
C ALA A 85 0.80 -2.77 12.59
N VAL A 86 0.91 -3.91 11.91
CA VAL A 86 2.20 -4.54 11.61
C VAL A 86 3.04 -3.66 10.68
N LYS A 87 2.41 -3.08 9.67
CA LYS A 87 3.11 -2.13 8.78
C LYS A 87 3.71 -0.98 9.58
N GLN A 88 2.94 -0.40 10.50
CA GLN A 88 3.41 0.72 11.32
C GLN A 88 4.52 0.28 12.29
N ALA A 89 4.36 -0.86 12.94
CA ALA A 89 5.37 -1.40 13.86
C ALA A 89 6.67 -1.74 13.13
N SER A 90 6.57 -2.18 11.88
CA SER A 90 7.72 -2.56 11.05
C SER A 90 8.48 -1.38 10.48
N HIS A 91 7.94 -0.16 10.60
CA HIS A 91 8.56 1.01 9.96
C HIS A 91 9.98 1.28 10.48
N ALA A 92 10.18 1.23 11.79
CA ALA A 92 11.50 1.43 12.38
C ALA A 92 12.50 0.34 11.93
N VAL A 93 12.02 -0.88 11.82
CA VAL A 93 12.81 -2.02 11.36
C VAL A 93 13.19 -1.85 9.89
N TYR A 94 12.25 -1.38 9.09
CA TYR A 94 12.48 -1.09 7.68
C TYR A 94 13.56 -0.01 7.50
N GLU A 95 13.54 1.04 8.31
CA GLU A 95 14.55 2.10 8.26
C GLU A 95 15.94 1.56 8.58
N ILE A 96 16.06 0.64 9.53
CA ILE A 96 17.34 -0.01 9.83
C ILE A 96 17.85 -0.79 8.61
N ARG A 97 16.97 -1.53 7.94
CA ARG A 97 17.35 -2.36 6.79
C ARG A 97 17.87 -1.54 5.62
N ARG A 98 17.32 -0.35 5.41
CA ARG A 98 17.70 0.48 4.25
C ARG A 98 18.76 1.53 4.57
N ASN A 99 19.14 1.70 5.84
CA ASN A 99 20.15 2.68 6.22
C ASN A 99 21.55 2.17 5.87
N PRO A 100 22.30 2.87 5.00
CA PRO A 100 23.66 2.44 4.63
C PRO A 100 24.63 2.36 5.80
N ALA A 101 24.35 3.09 6.89
CA ALA A 101 25.18 3.10 8.11
C ALA A 101 24.91 1.91 9.03
N SER A 102 23.86 1.12 8.78
CA SER A 102 23.56 -0.05 9.60
C SER A 102 24.62 -1.14 9.38
N SER A 103 25.01 -1.82 10.48
CA SER A 103 25.92 -2.95 10.40
C SER A 103 25.22 -4.17 9.78
N ALA A 104 26.01 -5.14 9.33
CA ALA A 104 25.45 -6.39 8.81
C ALA A 104 24.59 -7.12 9.86
N GLU A 105 25.01 -7.10 11.12
CA GLU A 105 24.25 -7.69 12.24
C GLU A 105 22.93 -6.97 12.46
N GLU A 106 22.93 -5.65 12.41
CA GLU A 106 21.71 -4.85 12.56
C GLU A 106 20.72 -5.13 11.43
N VAL A 107 21.20 -5.22 10.19
CA VAL A 107 20.35 -5.54 9.03
C VAL A 107 19.77 -6.95 9.14
N GLU A 108 20.59 -7.92 9.58
CA GLU A 108 20.13 -9.31 9.77
C GLU A 108 19.02 -9.40 10.80
N GLU A 109 19.22 -8.77 11.97
CA GLU A 109 18.22 -8.76 13.04
C GLU A 109 16.93 -8.04 12.58
N ALA A 110 17.06 -6.92 11.91
CA ALA A 110 15.91 -6.18 11.37
C ALA A 110 15.15 -7.02 10.34
N THR A 111 15.86 -7.76 9.50
CA THR A 111 15.25 -8.65 8.51
C THR A 111 14.47 -9.76 9.21
N ARG A 112 15.04 -10.37 10.22
CA ARG A 112 14.40 -11.43 11.01
C ARG A 112 13.13 -10.92 11.69
N LEU A 113 13.17 -9.74 12.27
CA LEU A 113 12.00 -9.12 12.92
C LEU A 113 10.90 -8.80 11.92
N SER A 114 11.24 -8.26 10.76
CA SER A 114 10.28 -7.99 9.69
C SER A 114 9.53 -9.26 9.27
N ILE A 115 10.27 -10.34 9.06
CA ILE A 115 9.67 -11.62 8.67
C ILE A 115 8.74 -12.12 9.78
N ALA A 116 9.19 -12.05 11.04
CA ALA A 116 8.39 -12.51 12.19
C ALA A 116 7.10 -11.71 12.34
N TYR A 117 7.15 -10.38 12.21
CA TYR A 117 5.96 -9.54 12.29
C TYR A 117 4.95 -9.91 11.21
N ASN A 118 5.40 -10.07 9.98
CA ASN A 118 4.50 -10.38 8.87
C ASN A 118 3.97 -11.81 8.92
N ALA A 119 4.74 -12.76 9.46
CA ALA A 119 4.30 -14.14 9.63
C ALA A 119 3.12 -14.26 10.61
N ALA A 120 2.99 -13.33 11.54
CA ALA A 120 1.90 -13.32 12.51
C ALA A 120 0.58 -12.73 11.96
N VAL A 121 0.62 -12.10 10.78
CA VAL A 121 -0.57 -11.48 10.19
C VAL A 121 -1.51 -12.56 9.67
N VAL A 122 -2.79 -12.47 10.06
CA VAL A 122 -3.84 -13.35 9.52
C VAL A 122 -4.22 -12.86 8.14
N VAL A 123 -4.12 -13.73 7.15
CA VAL A 123 -4.53 -13.42 5.78
C VAL A 123 -6.05 -13.61 5.71
N PRO A 124 -6.82 -12.57 5.31
CA PRO A 124 -8.26 -12.73 5.17
C PRO A 124 -8.61 -13.80 4.14
N GLU A 125 -9.72 -14.50 4.35
CA GLU A 125 -10.19 -15.51 3.41
C GLU A 125 -10.37 -14.92 2.03
N GLY A 126 -9.78 -15.55 1.02
CA GLY A 126 -9.86 -15.10 -0.37
C GLY A 126 -8.96 -13.93 -0.73
N ALA A 127 -8.25 -13.35 0.23
CA ALA A 127 -7.44 -12.13 -0.02
C ALA A 127 -6.34 -12.36 -1.05
N ARG A 128 -5.71 -13.53 -1.04
CA ARG A 128 -4.62 -13.83 -1.98
C ARG A 128 -5.08 -13.94 -3.43
N ALA A 129 -6.35 -14.17 -3.66
CA ALA A 129 -6.94 -14.30 -4.99
C ALA A 129 -7.44 -12.98 -5.57
N ILE A 130 -7.45 -11.91 -4.80
CA ILE A 130 -7.94 -10.61 -5.27
C ILE A 130 -7.02 -10.09 -6.36
N HIS A 131 -7.60 -9.70 -7.48
CA HIS A 131 -6.88 -9.02 -8.53
C HIS A 131 -7.79 -8.00 -9.21
N TRP A 132 -7.21 -7.07 -9.93
CA TRP A 132 -7.95 -6.04 -10.65
C TRP A 132 -7.24 -5.70 -11.95
N PRO A 133 -7.97 -5.53 -13.07
CA PRO A 133 -7.34 -5.18 -14.33
C PRO A 133 -6.66 -3.82 -14.28
N VAL A 134 -5.47 -3.76 -14.87
CA VAL A 134 -4.71 -2.51 -14.98
C VAL A 134 -5.00 -1.87 -16.32
N ALA A 135 -5.13 -0.54 -16.33
CA ALA A 135 -5.38 0.20 -17.57
C ALA A 135 -4.24 0.02 -18.57
N ALA A 136 -4.58 -0.21 -19.81
CA ALA A 136 -3.63 -0.38 -20.89
C ALA A 136 -2.94 0.93 -21.26
#